data_5e8ff4a0c7320411698be33d2f3b1146
#
_entry.id   5e8ff4a0c7320411698be33d2f3b1146
#
_cell.length_a   1.000
_cell.length_b   1.000
_cell.length_c   1.000
_cell.angle_alpha   90.00
_cell.angle_beta   90.00
_cell.angle_gamma   90.00
#
_symmetry.space_group_name_H-M   'P 1'
#
loop_
_entity.id
_entity.type
_entity.pdbx_description
1 polymer ?
#
loop_
_entity_poly.entity_id
_entity_poly.type
_entity_poly.pdbx_seq_one_letter_code
_entity_poly.pdbx_strand_id
1 'polypeptide(L)'
;MKYESAPYGPIQCLLGASNVSFSGAGRMRARRHTRGTHHRIRMEAGTTLTELMLAMAAGLVVLGATLQALSYFQQQFMRQQREVAQQQDLRLGLEVLEQELHLAWSGSLTIAGQDVVEFSANLQGLSTTVTAAAAIGQTALSVEDGRWWDDRKTILACWAERCETLALARDGQRRLLTVTQPLARAIPAGAFVSLLNRVRYYSRRDDQGVLRLLRQVDGGASVLVGDIREARFSYWDENGQAVTQLALIRLVVVEVMMSNQRIRTVREISLRT
;
A
#
# COMPACT_ATOMS: atom_id res chain seq x y z
N MET A 1 -10.27 -32.29 21.30
CA MET A 1 -9.87 -32.24 19.90
C MET A 1 -8.59 -31.42 19.82
N LYS A 2 -7.49 -32.11 19.51
CA LYS A 2 -6.15 -31.48 19.39
C LYS A 2 -6.06 -30.83 18.02
N TYR A 3 -5.78 -29.53 17.96
CA TYR A 3 -5.35 -28.86 16.74
C TYR A 3 -3.83 -28.88 16.68
N GLU A 4 -3.34 -29.57 15.69
CA GLU A 4 -1.94 -29.74 15.34
C GLU A 4 -1.48 -28.52 14.55
N SER A 5 -0.44 -27.84 15.03
CA SER A 5 0.18 -26.68 14.40
C SER A 5 1.11 -27.15 13.29
N ALA A 6 0.86 -26.74 12.05
CA ALA A 6 1.76 -26.94 10.91
C ALA A 6 2.90 -25.91 10.95
N PRO A 7 4.15 -26.32 10.68
CA PRO A 7 5.29 -25.41 10.65
C PRO A 7 5.43 -24.71 9.30
N TYR A 8 5.62 -23.40 9.35
CA TYR A 8 6.02 -22.59 8.20
C TYR A 8 7.45 -22.96 7.78
N GLY A 9 7.60 -23.49 6.56
CA GLY A 9 8.88 -23.72 5.91
C GLY A 9 9.42 -22.43 5.27
N PRO A 10 10.77 -22.27 5.20
CA PRO A 10 11.37 -21.09 4.62
C PRO A 10 11.27 -21.06 3.11
N ILE A 11 10.85 -19.90 2.57
CA ILE A 11 10.85 -19.59 1.13
C ILE A 11 12.30 -19.50 0.65
N GLN A 12 12.75 -20.51 -0.10
CA GLN A 12 14.04 -20.47 -0.79
C GLN A 12 13.91 -19.59 -2.04
N CYS A 13 14.65 -18.48 -2.05
CA CYS A 13 14.92 -17.68 -3.24
C CYS A 13 15.73 -18.53 -4.24
N LEU A 14 15.10 -18.98 -5.32
CA LEU A 14 15.76 -19.56 -6.49
C LEU A 14 16.36 -18.44 -7.35
N LEU A 15 17.61 -18.10 -7.09
CA LEU A 15 18.46 -17.37 -8.02
C LEU A 15 18.89 -18.35 -9.12
N GLY A 16 18.21 -18.30 -10.26
CA GLY A 16 18.57 -19.01 -11.48
C GLY A 16 19.83 -18.40 -12.11
N ALA A 17 21.00 -18.94 -11.79
CA ALA A 17 22.21 -18.69 -12.54
C ALA A 17 22.18 -19.51 -13.83
N SER A 18 21.95 -18.85 -14.96
CA SER A 18 22.09 -19.44 -16.31
C SER A 18 23.56 -19.60 -16.64
N ASN A 19 24.07 -20.80 -16.44
CA ASN A 19 25.38 -21.24 -16.95
C ASN A 19 25.29 -21.41 -18.48
N VAL A 20 25.89 -20.46 -19.21
CA VAL A 20 26.18 -20.63 -20.64
C VAL A 20 27.43 -21.46 -20.76
N SER A 21 27.25 -22.74 -21.05
CA SER A 21 28.32 -23.68 -21.35
C SER A 21 28.76 -23.52 -22.82
N PHE A 22 29.94 -22.95 -23.04
CA PHE A 22 30.59 -22.95 -24.34
C PHE A 22 31.40 -24.25 -24.47
N SER A 23 30.82 -25.27 -25.11
CA SER A 23 31.52 -26.47 -25.56
C SER A 23 31.97 -26.25 -27.00
N GLY A 24 33.24 -26.00 -27.18
CA GLY A 24 33.90 -25.89 -28.48
C GLY A 24 35.24 -26.62 -28.45
N ALA A 25 35.24 -27.98 -28.53
CA ALA A 25 36.42 -28.77 -28.68
C ALA A 25 36.91 -28.71 -30.13
N GLY A 26 37.77 -27.76 -30.44
CA GLY A 26 38.53 -27.72 -31.69
C GLY A 26 39.93 -28.29 -31.49
N ARG A 27 40.18 -29.57 -31.94
CA ARG A 27 41.51 -30.14 -32.03
C ARG A 27 42.32 -29.32 -33.03
N MET A 28 43.33 -28.59 -32.61
CA MET A 28 44.36 -28.03 -33.50
C MET A 28 45.66 -28.85 -33.38
N ARG A 29 45.98 -29.46 -34.52
CA ARG A 29 47.24 -30.16 -34.79
C ARG A 29 48.42 -29.19 -34.60
N ALA A 30 49.35 -29.61 -33.76
CA ALA A 30 50.65 -28.95 -33.64
C ALA A 30 51.48 -29.15 -34.93
N ARG A 31 51.66 -28.08 -35.72
CA ARG A 31 52.72 -28.00 -36.72
C ARG A 31 53.87 -27.22 -36.11
N ARG A 32 54.93 -27.93 -35.73
CA ARG A 32 56.27 -27.37 -35.45
C ARG A 32 56.81 -26.74 -36.73
N HIS A 33 56.84 -25.43 -36.77
CA HIS A 33 57.69 -24.67 -37.66
C HIS A 33 58.65 -23.84 -36.80
N THR A 34 59.89 -24.44 -36.66
CA THR A 34 61.07 -23.74 -36.21
C THR A 34 61.42 -22.72 -37.29
N ARG A 35 61.09 -21.50 -37.18
CA ARG A 35 61.64 -20.37 -37.92
C ARG A 35 62.24 -19.42 -36.93
N GLY A 36 63.55 -19.29 -36.94
CA GLY A 36 64.30 -18.33 -36.18
C GLY A 36 63.79 -16.90 -36.45
N THR A 37 63.16 -16.34 -35.49
CA THR A 37 62.81 -14.92 -35.49
C THR A 37 63.99 -14.15 -34.92
N HIS A 38 64.73 -13.49 -35.82
CA HIS A 38 65.61 -12.40 -35.44
C HIS A 38 64.74 -11.36 -34.65
N HIS A 39 64.96 -11.33 -33.36
CA HIS A 39 64.42 -10.28 -32.50
C HIS A 39 65.12 -8.95 -32.90
N ARG A 40 64.56 -8.27 -33.88
CA ARG A 40 64.90 -6.87 -34.07
C ARG A 40 64.44 -6.13 -32.80
N ILE A 41 65.45 -5.80 -31.98
CA ILE A 41 65.27 -4.81 -30.91
C ILE A 41 64.81 -3.55 -31.62
N ARG A 42 63.49 -3.32 -31.67
CA ARG A 42 62.91 -2.03 -32.07
C ARG A 42 63.42 -1.04 -31.05
N MET A 43 64.35 -0.16 -31.44
CA MET A 43 64.68 1.03 -30.68
C MET A 43 63.37 1.71 -30.35
N GLU A 44 63.04 1.79 -29.07
CA GLU A 44 61.91 2.58 -28.58
C GLU A 44 62.21 4.04 -28.97
N ALA A 45 61.54 4.50 -30.01
CA ALA A 45 61.51 5.89 -30.33
C ALA A 45 60.81 6.60 -29.16
N GLY A 46 61.56 7.37 -28.40
CA GLY A 46 61.02 8.15 -27.30
C GLY A 46 59.80 8.96 -27.78
N THR A 47 58.71 8.88 -27.04
CA THR A 47 57.50 9.63 -27.33
C THR A 47 57.79 11.14 -27.33
N THR A 48 57.44 11.80 -28.42
CA THR A 48 57.60 13.25 -28.50
C THR A 48 56.65 13.98 -27.55
N LEU A 49 57.04 15.10 -27.01
CA LEU A 49 56.23 15.90 -26.09
C LEU A 49 54.86 16.23 -26.71
N THR A 50 54.84 16.44 -28.03
CA THR A 50 53.61 16.67 -28.80
C THR A 50 52.66 15.48 -28.83
N GLU A 51 53.20 14.27 -28.92
CA GLU A 51 52.44 13.01 -28.92
C GLU A 51 51.80 12.75 -27.56
N LEU A 52 52.53 13.08 -26.47
CA LEU A 52 51.99 13.01 -25.11
C LEU A 52 50.82 14.05 -24.93
N MET A 53 51.01 15.29 -25.38
CA MET A 53 49.97 16.30 -25.31
C MET A 53 48.71 15.91 -26.11
N LEU A 54 48.88 15.32 -27.29
CA LEU A 54 47.76 14.85 -28.11
C LEU A 54 47.02 13.69 -27.43
N ALA A 55 47.76 12.75 -26.85
CA ALA A 55 47.20 11.59 -26.12
C ALA A 55 46.40 12.08 -24.88
N MET A 56 46.93 13.07 -24.14
CA MET A 56 46.21 13.65 -23.00
C MET A 56 44.93 14.39 -23.44
N ALA A 57 44.99 15.16 -24.52
CA ALA A 57 43.82 15.86 -25.06
C ALA A 57 42.73 14.85 -25.51
N ALA A 58 43.13 13.81 -26.25
CA ALA A 58 42.20 12.74 -26.65
C ALA A 58 41.60 12.02 -25.43
N GLY A 59 42.44 11.72 -24.43
CA GLY A 59 41.98 11.11 -23.16
C GLY A 59 40.96 11.96 -22.42
N LEU A 60 41.15 13.29 -22.34
CA LEU A 60 40.19 14.19 -21.71
C LEU A 60 38.85 14.25 -22.47
N VAL A 61 38.86 14.22 -23.80
CA VAL A 61 37.63 14.18 -24.61
C VAL A 61 36.85 12.89 -24.35
N VAL A 62 37.54 11.74 -24.34
CA VAL A 62 36.92 10.44 -24.07
C VAL A 62 36.36 10.42 -22.64
N LEU A 63 37.14 10.92 -21.67
CA LEU A 63 36.66 11.00 -20.27
C LEU A 63 35.44 11.91 -20.14
N GLY A 64 35.44 13.05 -20.78
CA GLY A 64 34.30 13.99 -20.81
C GLY A 64 33.04 13.33 -21.40
N ALA A 65 33.20 12.65 -22.54
CA ALA A 65 32.11 11.94 -23.19
C ALA A 65 31.53 10.81 -22.31
N THR A 66 32.41 10.06 -21.64
CA THR A 66 31.96 8.95 -20.72
C THR A 66 31.23 9.48 -19.49
N LEU A 67 31.72 10.58 -18.89
CA LEU A 67 31.04 11.23 -17.76
C LEU A 67 29.66 11.78 -18.15
N GLN A 68 29.58 12.37 -19.35
CA GLN A 68 28.30 12.89 -19.86
C GLN A 68 27.30 11.73 -20.12
N ALA A 69 27.75 10.63 -20.72
CA ALA A 69 26.93 9.43 -20.94
C ALA A 69 26.45 8.85 -19.60
N LEU A 70 27.34 8.74 -18.61
CA LEU A 70 26.99 8.25 -17.28
C LEU A 70 25.92 9.13 -16.60
N SER A 71 26.09 10.45 -16.67
CA SER A 71 25.09 11.38 -16.12
C SER A 71 23.73 11.26 -16.80
N TYR A 72 23.71 11.05 -18.10
CA TYR A 72 22.48 10.81 -18.85
C TYR A 72 21.79 9.51 -18.42
N PHE A 73 22.54 8.42 -18.30
CA PHE A 73 22.01 7.13 -17.82
C PHE A 73 21.46 7.21 -16.40
N GLN A 74 22.18 7.91 -15.49
CA GLN A 74 21.71 8.13 -14.13
C GLN A 74 20.37 8.88 -14.11
N GLN A 75 20.22 9.93 -14.91
CA GLN A 75 18.95 10.68 -14.99
C GLN A 75 17.81 9.82 -15.52
N GLN A 76 18.05 9.00 -16.56
CA GLN A 76 17.05 8.10 -17.10
C GLN A 76 16.64 7.03 -16.08
N PHE A 77 17.62 6.44 -15.39
CA PHE A 77 17.38 5.45 -14.34
C PHE A 77 16.52 6.02 -13.20
N MET A 78 16.84 7.23 -12.73
CA MET A 78 16.06 7.91 -11.70
C MET A 78 14.62 8.22 -12.13
N ARG A 79 14.39 8.54 -13.40
CA ARG A 79 13.03 8.72 -13.95
C ARG A 79 12.26 7.42 -13.93
N GLN A 80 12.86 6.34 -14.44
CA GLN A 80 12.22 5.02 -14.44
C GLN A 80 11.90 4.53 -13.02
N GLN A 81 12.82 4.70 -12.06
CA GLN A 81 12.56 4.35 -10.67
C GLN A 81 11.37 5.11 -10.08
N ARG A 82 11.24 6.40 -10.36
CA ARG A 82 10.08 7.20 -9.91
C ARG A 82 8.77 6.70 -10.49
N GLU A 83 8.75 6.36 -11.78
CA GLU A 83 7.55 5.83 -12.44
C GLU A 83 7.13 4.49 -11.84
N VAL A 84 8.09 3.58 -11.60
CA VAL A 84 7.81 2.29 -10.95
C VAL A 84 7.31 2.49 -9.52
N ALA A 85 7.95 3.37 -8.74
CA ALA A 85 7.53 3.67 -7.38
C ALA A 85 6.11 4.24 -7.34
N GLN A 86 5.76 5.18 -8.23
CA GLN A 86 4.40 5.73 -8.32
C GLN A 86 3.35 4.67 -8.67
N GLN A 87 3.67 3.72 -9.57
CA GLN A 87 2.76 2.62 -9.90
C GLN A 87 2.57 1.66 -8.71
N GLN A 88 3.64 1.38 -7.96
CA GLN A 88 3.57 0.57 -6.75
C GLN A 88 2.73 1.25 -5.66
N ASP A 89 2.95 2.54 -5.43
CA ASP A 89 2.17 3.34 -4.46
C ASP A 89 0.69 3.36 -4.82
N LEU A 90 0.35 3.55 -6.10
CA LEU A 90 -1.02 3.49 -6.57
C LEU A 90 -1.66 2.12 -6.31
N ARG A 91 -0.94 1.05 -6.67
CA ARG A 91 -1.45 -0.32 -6.47
C ARG A 91 -1.68 -0.63 -5.00
N LEU A 92 -0.68 -0.36 -4.15
CA LEU A 92 -0.78 -0.59 -2.70
C LEU A 92 -1.86 0.27 -2.07
N GLY A 93 -1.95 1.55 -2.45
CA GLY A 93 -2.98 2.44 -1.95
C GLY A 93 -4.39 1.97 -2.30
N LEU A 94 -4.61 1.55 -3.54
CA LEU A 94 -5.91 1.01 -3.95
C LEU A 94 -6.24 -0.33 -3.30
N GLU A 95 -5.23 -1.18 -3.03
CA GLU A 95 -5.40 -2.44 -2.31
C GLU A 95 -5.83 -2.20 -0.84
N VAL A 96 -5.22 -1.23 -0.15
CA VAL A 96 -5.63 -0.83 1.21
C VAL A 96 -7.07 -0.31 1.20
N LEU A 97 -7.41 0.56 0.25
CA LEU A 97 -8.75 1.10 0.11
C LEU A 97 -9.78 -0.01 -0.14
N GLU A 98 -9.48 -0.96 -1.01
CA GLU A 98 -10.32 -2.12 -1.33
C GLU A 98 -10.53 -2.99 -0.09
N GLN A 99 -9.46 -3.36 0.62
CA GLN A 99 -9.53 -4.16 1.85
C GLN A 99 -10.39 -3.49 2.93
N GLU A 100 -10.22 -2.18 3.14
CA GLU A 100 -11.00 -1.46 4.16
C GLU A 100 -12.46 -1.27 3.76
N LEU A 101 -12.75 -1.01 2.49
CA LEU A 101 -14.14 -0.96 1.98
C LEU A 101 -14.83 -2.33 2.07
N HIS A 102 -14.11 -3.44 1.89
CA HIS A 102 -14.67 -4.77 2.11
C HIS A 102 -15.05 -5.05 3.58
N LEU A 103 -14.49 -4.31 4.54
CA LEU A 103 -14.93 -4.38 5.94
C LEU A 103 -16.19 -3.56 6.21
N ALA A 104 -16.55 -2.66 5.29
CA ALA A 104 -17.77 -1.86 5.37
C ALA A 104 -18.99 -2.70 4.96
N TRP A 105 -20.12 -2.44 5.59
CA TRP A 105 -21.42 -2.99 5.18
C TRP A 105 -22.30 -1.89 4.59
N SER A 106 -23.33 -2.24 3.87
CA SER A 106 -24.17 -1.30 3.12
C SER A 106 -24.76 -0.15 3.96
N GLY A 107 -24.98 -0.37 5.26
CA GLY A 107 -25.47 0.66 6.20
C GLY A 107 -24.37 1.46 6.91
N SER A 108 -23.08 1.17 6.67
CA SER A 108 -21.97 1.83 7.36
C SER A 108 -21.45 3.08 6.65
N LEU A 109 -21.86 3.31 5.40
CA LEU A 109 -21.52 4.51 4.64
C LEU A 109 -22.20 5.73 5.27
N THR A 110 -21.40 6.78 5.51
CA THR A 110 -21.89 8.07 6.05
C THR A 110 -21.80 9.21 5.04
N ILE A 111 -20.84 9.16 4.11
CA ILE A 111 -20.69 10.11 3.01
C ILE A 111 -20.37 9.34 1.73
N ALA A 112 -21.11 9.65 0.66
CA ALA A 112 -20.88 9.14 -0.69
C ALA A 112 -20.86 10.33 -1.67
N GLY A 113 -19.70 10.94 -1.86
CA GLY A 113 -19.47 12.05 -2.80
C GLY A 113 -18.54 11.60 -3.94
N GLN A 114 -18.42 12.42 -4.99
CA GLN A 114 -17.55 12.10 -6.13
C GLN A 114 -16.06 12.12 -5.80
N ASP A 115 -15.65 12.92 -4.82
CA ASP A 115 -14.26 13.12 -4.38
C ASP A 115 -14.02 12.62 -2.95
N VAL A 116 -15.03 12.06 -2.31
CA VAL A 116 -14.98 11.60 -0.92
C VAL A 116 -15.89 10.41 -0.68
N VAL A 117 -15.39 9.42 0.04
CA VAL A 117 -16.19 8.34 0.64
C VAL A 117 -15.85 8.26 2.11
N GLU A 118 -16.88 8.15 2.97
CA GLU A 118 -16.71 7.95 4.40
C GLU A 118 -17.62 6.83 4.88
N PHE A 119 -17.04 5.95 5.69
CA PHE A 119 -17.71 4.78 6.23
C PHE A 119 -17.17 4.43 7.60
N SER A 120 -17.88 3.56 8.28
CA SER A 120 -17.47 2.98 9.56
C SER A 120 -17.11 1.51 9.37
N ALA A 121 -15.96 1.08 9.91
CA ALA A 121 -15.50 -0.31 9.82
C ALA A 121 -14.66 -0.70 11.04
N ASN A 122 -14.60 -1.99 11.36
CA ASN A 122 -13.72 -2.52 12.39
C ASN A 122 -12.35 -2.87 11.76
N LEU A 123 -11.45 -1.89 11.68
CA LEU A 123 -10.13 -2.07 11.07
C LEU A 123 -9.18 -2.92 11.92
N GLN A 124 -9.37 -2.94 13.23
CA GLN A 124 -8.48 -3.65 14.17
C GLN A 124 -8.94 -5.07 14.45
N GLY A 125 -10.15 -5.46 13.99
CA GLY A 125 -10.73 -6.75 14.28
C GLY A 125 -11.10 -6.97 15.76
N LEU A 126 -11.12 -5.89 16.57
CA LEU A 126 -11.42 -5.98 17.99
C LEU A 126 -12.93 -6.18 18.20
N SER A 127 -13.26 -7.30 18.84
CA SER A 127 -14.64 -7.61 19.23
C SER A 127 -14.65 -8.35 20.57
N THR A 128 -15.75 -8.23 21.29
CA THR A 128 -15.97 -8.89 22.58
C THR A 128 -17.46 -9.13 22.79
N THR A 129 -17.79 -9.88 23.84
CA THR A 129 -19.18 -10.20 24.21
C THR A 129 -19.47 -9.65 25.59
N VAL A 130 -20.66 -9.09 25.78
CA VAL A 130 -21.15 -8.62 27.10
C VAL A 130 -21.43 -9.84 27.97
N THR A 131 -20.79 -9.89 29.15
CA THR A 131 -20.90 -11.06 30.07
C THR A 131 -22.05 -10.94 31.07
N ALA A 132 -22.42 -9.70 31.43
CA ALA A 132 -23.52 -9.42 32.33
C ALA A 132 -24.41 -8.32 31.79
N ALA A 133 -25.72 -8.43 31.90
CA ALA A 133 -26.64 -7.43 31.42
C ALA A 133 -26.35 -6.05 32.06
N ALA A 134 -26.34 -5.02 31.24
CA ALA A 134 -26.19 -3.62 31.67
C ALA A 134 -27.54 -2.91 31.60
N ALA A 135 -27.92 -2.29 32.71
CA ALA A 135 -29.20 -1.57 32.79
C ALA A 135 -29.12 -0.16 32.17
N ILE A 136 -30.27 0.39 31.84
CA ILE A 136 -30.42 1.79 31.43
C ILE A 136 -29.75 2.71 32.47
N GLY A 137 -29.03 3.73 32.00
CA GLY A 137 -28.36 4.70 32.87
C GLY A 137 -26.96 4.27 33.35
N GLN A 138 -26.56 3.02 33.16
CA GLN A 138 -25.19 2.57 33.44
C GLN A 138 -24.20 3.08 32.38
N THR A 139 -22.96 3.29 32.82
CA THR A 139 -21.84 3.67 31.95
C THR A 139 -20.78 2.58 31.85
N ALA A 140 -21.02 1.42 32.45
CA ALA A 140 -20.08 0.30 32.51
C ALA A 140 -20.67 -0.94 31.85
N LEU A 141 -19.94 -1.56 30.97
CA LEU A 141 -20.26 -2.81 30.29
C LEU A 141 -19.28 -3.90 30.75
N SER A 142 -19.78 -4.93 31.40
CA SER A 142 -18.99 -6.13 31.71
C SER A 142 -18.80 -6.96 30.44
N VAL A 143 -17.55 -7.21 30.05
CA VAL A 143 -17.21 -7.92 28.80
C VAL A 143 -16.26 -9.07 29.04
N GLU A 144 -16.13 -9.98 28.08
CA GLU A 144 -15.17 -11.09 28.15
C GLU A 144 -13.72 -10.62 28.14
N ASP A 145 -13.40 -9.73 27.18
CA ASP A 145 -12.09 -9.08 27.09
C ASP A 145 -12.24 -7.67 26.55
N GLY A 146 -11.88 -6.68 27.36
CA GLY A 146 -11.84 -5.27 26.99
C GLY A 146 -10.44 -4.69 26.83
N ARG A 147 -9.37 -5.52 26.84
CA ARG A 147 -7.99 -5.07 26.66
C ARG A 147 -7.77 -4.60 25.24
N TRP A 148 -6.86 -3.65 25.06
CA TRP A 148 -6.47 -3.07 23.76
C TRP A 148 -7.54 -2.17 23.10
N TRP A 149 -8.55 -1.78 23.85
CA TRP A 149 -9.55 -0.81 23.43
C TRP A 149 -9.14 0.57 23.93
N ASP A 150 -8.68 1.44 23.03
CA ASP A 150 -8.24 2.80 23.38
C ASP A 150 -9.41 3.69 23.76
N ASP A 151 -9.14 4.74 24.55
CA ASP A 151 -10.11 5.77 24.90
C ASP A 151 -10.65 6.52 23.67
N ARG A 152 -11.82 7.15 23.81
CA ARG A 152 -12.48 7.94 22.75
C ARG A 152 -12.83 7.18 21.48
N LYS A 153 -12.53 5.90 21.39
CA LYS A 153 -12.97 5.06 20.27
C LYS A 153 -14.48 4.85 20.33
N THR A 154 -15.05 4.72 19.14
CA THR A 154 -16.46 4.36 18.99
C THR A 154 -16.59 2.84 18.98
N ILE A 155 -17.61 2.33 19.65
CA ILE A 155 -17.97 0.92 19.68
C ILE A 155 -19.41 0.74 19.20
N LEU A 156 -19.67 -0.40 18.59
CA LEU A 156 -20.98 -0.85 18.17
C LEU A 156 -21.40 -2.03 19.02
N ALA A 157 -22.43 -1.88 19.84
CA ALA A 157 -23.02 -2.96 20.62
C ALA A 157 -24.28 -3.46 19.92
N CYS A 158 -24.31 -4.74 19.53
CA CYS A 158 -25.42 -5.34 18.80
C CYS A 158 -26.02 -6.52 19.57
N TRP A 159 -27.37 -6.56 19.64
CA TRP A 159 -28.14 -7.68 20.22
C TRP A 159 -29.49 -7.82 19.50
N ALA A 160 -29.91 -9.04 19.29
CA ALA A 160 -31.03 -9.36 18.40
C ALA A 160 -30.84 -8.64 17.04
N GLU A 161 -31.79 -7.86 16.59
CA GLU A 161 -31.72 -7.10 15.33
C GLU A 161 -31.39 -5.62 15.54
N ARG A 162 -30.78 -5.27 16.66
CA ARG A 162 -30.53 -3.87 17.05
C ARG A 162 -29.06 -3.65 17.37
N CYS A 163 -28.58 -2.47 16.99
CA CYS A 163 -27.25 -2.03 17.35
C CYS A 163 -27.31 -0.63 17.97
N GLU A 164 -26.43 -0.34 18.92
CA GLU A 164 -26.25 0.97 19.54
C GLU A 164 -24.77 1.37 19.42
N THR A 165 -24.56 2.62 19.00
CA THR A 165 -23.22 3.19 18.86
C THR A 165 -22.90 3.95 20.15
N LEU A 166 -21.77 3.60 20.79
CA LEU A 166 -21.32 4.16 22.05
C LEU A 166 -19.88 4.65 21.90
N ALA A 167 -19.49 5.66 22.68
CA ALA A 167 -18.11 6.12 22.73
C ALA A 167 -17.45 5.70 24.04
N LEU A 168 -16.21 5.20 23.98
CA LEU A 168 -15.45 4.85 25.18
C LEU A 168 -14.98 6.10 25.92
N ALA A 169 -15.12 6.10 27.25
CA ALA A 169 -14.69 7.17 28.13
C ALA A 169 -13.22 7.05 28.53
N ARG A 170 -12.68 5.85 28.51
CA ARG A 170 -11.31 5.49 28.89
C ARG A 170 -10.91 4.17 28.22
N ASP A 171 -9.63 3.86 28.31
CA ASP A 171 -9.09 2.59 27.86
C ASP A 171 -9.83 1.42 28.48
N GLY A 172 -10.05 0.40 27.65
CA GLY A 172 -10.72 -0.82 28.06
C GLY A 172 -9.89 -1.60 29.10
N GLN A 173 -10.57 -2.12 30.10
CA GLN A 173 -9.99 -2.97 31.12
C GLN A 173 -10.30 -4.44 30.80
N ARG A 174 -9.58 -5.37 31.42
CA ARG A 174 -9.70 -6.80 31.12
C ARG A 174 -11.13 -7.33 31.00
N ARG A 175 -12.04 -6.86 31.85
CA ARG A 175 -13.44 -7.32 31.85
C ARG A 175 -14.45 -6.16 31.88
N LEU A 176 -14.01 -4.96 31.52
CA LEU A 176 -14.84 -3.78 31.64
C LEU A 176 -14.57 -2.78 30.52
N LEU A 177 -15.63 -2.34 29.86
CA LEU A 177 -15.62 -1.17 28.98
C LEU A 177 -16.44 -0.08 29.68
N THR A 178 -15.94 1.17 29.64
CA THR A 178 -16.64 2.32 30.21
C THR A 178 -16.99 3.28 29.09
N VAL A 179 -18.28 3.63 28.98
CA VAL A 179 -18.78 4.53 27.94
C VAL A 179 -18.95 5.96 28.47
N THR A 180 -18.88 6.94 27.59
CA THR A 180 -18.94 8.37 27.92
C THR A 180 -20.33 8.81 28.36
N GLN A 181 -21.38 8.20 27.78
CA GLN A 181 -22.77 8.55 28.04
C GLN A 181 -23.47 7.35 28.70
N PRO A 182 -24.40 7.62 29.62
CA PRO A 182 -25.26 6.57 30.17
C PRO A 182 -26.01 5.83 29.06
N LEU A 183 -26.13 4.52 29.20
CA LEU A 183 -26.88 3.69 28.25
C LEU A 183 -28.31 4.18 28.12
N ALA A 184 -28.74 4.45 26.90
CA ALA A 184 -30.11 4.82 26.59
C ALA A 184 -31.04 3.59 26.67
N ARG A 185 -30.50 2.40 26.55
CA ARG A 185 -31.21 1.10 26.56
C ARG A 185 -30.44 0.06 27.35
N ALA A 186 -31.15 -0.91 27.88
CA ALA A 186 -30.49 -2.06 28.50
C ALA A 186 -29.84 -2.94 27.44
N ILE A 187 -28.59 -3.33 27.69
CA ILE A 187 -27.82 -4.24 26.84
C ILE A 187 -27.79 -5.61 27.53
N PRO A 188 -28.34 -6.67 26.91
CA PRO A 188 -28.37 -8.00 27.52
C PRO A 188 -26.98 -8.63 27.55
N ALA A 189 -26.80 -9.62 28.41
CA ALA A 189 -25.68 -10.54 28.34
C ALA A 189 -25.72 -11.28 27.00
N GLY A 190 -24.56 -11.55 26.42
CA GLY A 190 -24.42 -12.14 25.08
C GLY A 190 -24.47 -11.11 23.94
N ALA A 191 -24.66 -9.83 24.20
CA ALA A 191 -24.56 -8.80 23.18
C ALA A 191 -23.14 -8.73 22.62
N PHE A 192 -23.04 -8.66 21.28
CA PHE A 192 -21.77 -8.54 20.57
C PHE A 192 -21.34 -7.07 20.54
N VAL A 193 -20.08 -6.82 20.89
CA VAL A 193 -19.49 -5.48 20.86
C VAL A 193 -18.29 -5.48 19.94
N SER A 194 -18.25 -4.56 18.98
CA SER A 194 -17.11 -4.39 18.07
C SER A 194 -16.61 -2.97 18.07
N LEU A 195 -15.31 -2.81 17.84
CA LEU A 195 -14.71 -1.50 17.60
C LEU A 195 -15.21 -0.95 16.26
N LEU A 196 -15.40 0.37 16.20
CA LEU A 196 -15.85 1.05 15.01
C LEU A 196 -14.93 2.23 14.71
N ASN A 197 -14.13 2.11 13.67
CA ASN A 197 -13.28 3.20 13.18
C ASN A 197 -14.06 4.00 12.11
N ARG A 198 -13.95 5.32 12.17
CA ARG A 198 -14.43 6.20 11.12
C ARG A 198 -13.34 6.35 10.07
N VAL A 199 -13.59 5.85 8.87
CA VAL A 199 -12.64 5.87 7.75
C VAL A 199 -13.15 6.81 6.68
N ARG A 200 -12.27 7.69 6.22
CA ARG A 200 -12.59 8.65 5.16
C ARG A 200 -11.49 8.66 4.12
N TYR A 201 -11.86 8.48 2.87
CA TYR A 201 -11.00 8.68 1.70
C TYR A 201 -11.45 9.91 0.95
N TYR A 202 -10.53 10.79 0.64
CA TYR A 202 -10.85 12.03 -0.07
C TYR A 202 -9.64 12.56 -0.84
N SER A 203 -9.92 13.29 -1.93
CA SER A 203 -8.86 13.96 -2.69
C SER A 203 -8.70 15.41 -2.21
N ARG A 204 -7.44 15.85 -2.05
CA ARG A 204 -7.10 17.22 -1.66
C ARG A 204 -5.81 17.66 -2.35
N ARG A 205 -5.77 18.95 -2.74
CA ARG A 205 -4.53 19.58 -3.18
C ARG A 205 -3.71 20.02 -1.97
N ASP A 206 -2.41 19.76 -2.05
CA ASP A 206 -1.45 20.29 -1.07
C ASP A 206 -1.09 21.75 -1.37
N ASP A 207 -0.20 22.34 -0.55
CA ASP A 207 0.24 23.71 -0.67
C ASP A 207 1.05 23.99 -1.98
N GLN A 208 1.51 22.93 -2.64
CA GLN A 208 2.20 22.99 -3.93
C GLN A 208 1.24 22.79 -5.12
N GLY A 209 -0.06 22.65 -4.86
CA GLY A 209 -1.09 22.40 -5.86
C GLY A 209 -1.16 20.96 -6.37
N VAL A 210 -0.37 20.04 -5.82
CA VAL A 210 -0.39 18.61 -6.17
C VAL A 210 -1.61 17.95 -5.55
N LEU A 211 -2.41 17.28 -6.38
CA LEU A 211 -3.57 16.52 -5.91
C LEU A 211 -3.12 15.19 -5.31
N ARG A 212 -3.65 14.87 -4.13
CA ARG A 212 -3.35 13.64 -3.40
C ARG A 212 -4.64 12.95 -2.97
N LEU A 213 -4.65 11.63 -2.99
CA LEU A 213 -5.67 10.82 -2.34
C LEU A 213 -5.23 10.58 -0.90
N LEU A 214 -6.05 11.01 0.04
CA LEU A 214 -5.79 10.90 1.47
C LEU A 214 -6.69 9.83 2.09
N ARG A 215 -6.15 9.14 3.09
CA ARG A 215 -6.85 8.25 3.99
C ARG A 215 -6.85 8.86 5.37
N GLN A 216 -8.02 8.96 5.99
CA GLN A 216 -8.18 9.46 7.35
C GLN A 216 -8.90 8.41 8.18
N VAL A 217 -8.34 8.09 9.36
CA VAL A 217 -8.94 7.15 10.32
C VAL A 217 -9.04 7.85 11.67
N ASP A 218 -10.24 7.94 12.21
CA ASP A 218 -10.54 8.55 13.50
C ASP A 218 -9.93 9.97 13.69
N GLY A 219 -9.78 10.72 12.58
CA GLY A 219 -9.20 12.06 12.57
C GLY A 219 -7.74 12.14 12.14
N GLY A 220 -6.95 11.06 12.24
CA GLY A 220 -5.58 11.00 11.74
C GLY A 220 -5.55 10.81 10.22
N ALA A 221 -4.95 11.76 9.48
CA ALA A 221 -4.87 11.71 8.02
C ALA A 221 -3.46 11.34 7.54
N SER A 222 -3.38 10.51 6.50
CA SER A 222 -2.16 10.13 5.80
C SER A 222 -2.35 10.17 4.29
N VAL A 223 -1.27 10.38 3.54
CA VAL A 223 -1.31 10.29 2.09
C VAL A 223 -1.38 8.81 1.71
N LEU A 224 -2.38 8.43 0.94
CA LEU A 224 -2.54 7.09 0.40
C LEU A 224 -1.85 6.96 -0.96
N VAL A 225 -2.16 7.89 -1.87
CA VAL A 225 -1.53 7.98 -3.19
C VAL A 225 -1.18 9.43 -3.47
N GLY A 226 0.09 9.67 -3.80
CA GLY A 226 0.58 11.00 -4.19
C GLY A 226 0.49 11.25 -5.69
N ASP A 227 0.61 12.54 -6.08
CA ASP A 227 0.77 12.97 -7.47
C ASP A 227 -0.27 12.40 -8.45
N ILE A 228 -1.55 12.51 -8.06
CA ILE A 228 -2.68 12.12 -8.90
C ILE A 228 -3.20 13.33 -9.67
N ARG A 229 -3.73 13.08 -10.85
CA ARG A 229 -4.46 14.08 -11.65
C ARG A 229 -5.93 14.15 -11.26
N GLU A 230 -6.51 13.00 -10.93
CA GLU A 230 -7.92 12.87 -10.60
C GLU A 230 -8.16 11.61 -9.76
N ALA A 231 -9.07 11.69 -8.81
CA ALA A 231 -9.67 10.53 -8.14
C ALA A 231 -11.19 10.76 -8.09
N ARG A 232 -11.95 9.75 -8.46
CA ARG A 232 -13.42 9.77 -8.46
C ARG A 232 -13.99 8.54 -7.82
N PHE A 233 -15.07 8.72 -7.07
CA PHE A 233 -15.91 7.66 -6.52
C PHE A 233 -17.26 7.70 -7.22
N SER A 234 -17.77 6.54 -7.60
CA SER A 234 -19.13 6.36 -8.08
C SER A 234 -19.79 5.17 -7.37
N TYR A 235 -21.12 5.21 -7.26
CA TYR A 235 -21.86 4.33 -6.37
C TYR A 235 -23.00 3.67 -7.14
N TRP A 236 -23.17 2.37 -6.92
CA TRP A 236 -24.10 1.55 -7.69
C TRP A 236 -24.91 0.67 -6.74
N ASP A 237 -26.15 0.41 -7.11
CA ASP A 237 -27.04 -0.54 -6.42
C ASP A 237 -26.81 -1.98 -6.88
N GLU A 238 -27.63 -2.90 -6.37
CA GLU A 238 -27.59 -4.32 -6.75
C GLU A 238 -28.00 -4.59 -8.20
N ASN A 239 -28.71 -3.66 -8.85
CA ASN A 239 -29.14 -3.76 -10.22
C ASN A 239 -28.16 -3.10 -11.22
N GLY A 240 -27.02 -2.59 -10.71
CA GLY A 240 -26.04 -1.88 -11.53
C GLY A 240 -26.51 -0.50 -11.97
N GLN A 241 -27.37 0.15 -11.19
CA GLN A 241 -27.81 1.53 -11.44
C GLN A 241 -27.06 2.49 -10.51
N ALA A 242 -26.66 3.64 -11.05
CA ALA A 242 -25.98 4.67 -10.28
C ALA A 242 -26.95 5.27 -9.25
N VAL A 243 -26.50 5.29 -7.96
CA VAL A 243 -27.33 5.76 -6.85
C VAL A 243 -26.54 6.73 -5.96
N THR A 244 -27.30 7.65 -5.34
CA THR A 244 -26.76 8.59 -4.34
C THR A 244 -27.27 8.30 -2.93
N GLN A 245 -28.30 7.47 -2.81
CA GLN A 245 -28.90 7.10 -1.53
C GLN A 245 -28.03 6.04 -0.85
N LEU A 246 -27.44 6.38 0.30
CA LEU A 246 -26.45 5.56 1.03
C LEU A 246 -26.93 4.12 1.30
N ALA A 247 -28.19 3.93 1.68
CA ALA A 247 -28.76 2.63 2.02
C ALA A 247 -28.85 1.65 0.82
N LEU A 248 -28.88 2.17 -0.40
CA LEU A 248 -28.98 1.38 -1.63
C LEU A 248 -27.62 1.02 -2.24
N ILE A 249 -26.53 1.65 -1.77
CA ILE A 249 -25.21 1.39 -2.32
C ILE A 249 -24.78 -0.03 -1.99
N ARG A 250 -24.38 -0.78 -3.03
CA ARG A 250 -23.84 -2.14 -2.94
C ARG A 250 -22.45 -2.24 -3.54
N LEU A 251 -22.13 -1.35 -4.46
CA LEU A 251 -20.86 -1.32 -5.17
C LEU A 251 -20.30 0.09 -5.16
N VAL A 252 -19.04 0.22 -4.82
CA VAL A 252 -18.25 1.45 -4.91
C VAL A 252 -17.21 1.27 -6.00
N VAL A 253 -17.22 2.14 -6.99
CA VAL A 253 -16.21 2.16 -8.04
C VAL A 253 -15.28 3.33 -7.80
N VAL A 254 -13.99 3.05 -7.76
CA VAL A 254 -12.93 4.02 -7.53
C VAL A 254 -12.11 4.15 -8.80
N GLU A 255 -12.03 5.34 -9.36
CA GLU A 255 -11.22 5.67 -10.52
C GLU A 255 -10.10 6.61 -10.09
N VAL A 256 -8.85 6.25 -10.37
CA VAL A 256 -7.68 7.10 -10.09
C VAL A 256 -6.85 7.25 -11.36
N MET A 257 -6.44 8.47 -11.65
CA MET A 257 -5.53 8.80 -12.76
C MET A 257 -4.32 9.51 -12.20
N MET A 258 -3.13 8.97 -12.49
CA MET A 258 -1.85 9.58 -12.11
C MET A 258 -1.53 10.79 -13.00
N SER A 259 -0.76 11.75 -12.49
CA SER A 259 -0.40 12.97 -13.23
C SER A 259 0.41 12.70 -14.50
N ASN A 260 1.23 11.64 -14.48
CA ASN A 260 2.10 11.22 -15.57
C ASN A 260 1.46 10.20 -16.53
N GLN A 261 0.24 9.75 -16.26
CA GLN A 261 -0.44 8.71 -17.02
C GLN A 261 -1.71 9.27 -17.68
N ARG A 262 -2.10 8.68 -18.82
CA ARG A 262 -3.36 8.97 -19.52
C ARG A 262 -4.43 7.92 -19.25
N ILE A 263 -4.04 6.81 -18.62
CA ILE A 263 -4.94 5.67 -18.36
C ILE A 263 -5.44 5.80 -16.93
N ARG A 264 -6.74 5.60 -16.73
CA ARG A 264 -7.37 5.49 -15.42
C ARG A 264 -7.24 4.06 -14.89
N THR A 265 -6.87 3.96 -13.63
CA THR A 265 -6.97 2.69 -12.90
C THR A 265 -8.33 2.66 -12.21
N VAL A 266 -9.09 1.60 -12.45
CA VAL A 266 -10.44 1.40 -11.91
C VAL A 266 -10.43 0.22 -10.94
N ARG A 267 -11.14 0.36 -9.81
CA ARG A 267 -11.43 -0.71 -8.86
C ARG A 267 -12.92 -0.72 -8.55
N GLU A 268 -13.50 -1.90 -8.62
CA GLU A 268 -14.90 -2.17 -8.28
C GLU A 268 -14.94 -2.97 -6.98
N ILE A 269 -15.57 -2.41 -5.95
CA ILE A 269 -15.52 -2.93 -4.60
C ILE A 269 -16.95 -3.14 -4.09
N SER A 270 -17.32 -4.40 -3.91
CA SER A 270 -18.63 -4.76 -3.36
C SER A 270 -18.64 -4.60 -1.83
N LEU A 271 -19.68 -3.97 -1.30
CA LEU A 271 -19.90 -3.87 0.14
C LEU A 271 -20.53 -5.16 0.68
N ARG A 272 -20.29 -5.44 1.94
CA ARG A 272 -20.99 -6.55 2.63
C ARG A 272 -22.48 -6.23 2.76
N THR A 273 -23.30 -7.21 2.52
CA THR A 273 -24.76 -7.17 2.74
C THR A 273 -25.12 -7.61 4.15
#